data_6637f4a82a6f9dbcddc0aafcdeb18647
#
_entry.id   6637f4a82a6f9dbcddc0aafcdeb18647
#
_cell.length_a   1.000
_cell.length_b   1.000
_cell.length_c   1.000
_cell.angle_alpha   90.00
_cell.angle_beta   90.00
_cell.angle_gamma   90.00
#
_symmetry.space_group_name_H-M   'P 1'
#
loop_
_entity.id
_entity.type
_entity.pdbx_description
1 polymer ?
#
loop_
_entity_poly.entity_id
_entity_poly.type
_entity_poly.pdbx_seq_one_letter_code
_entity_poly.pdbx_strand_id
1 'polypeptide(L)'
;MKKIFLICFVFLFSLFAKDENKIVVAGPFATVSHPIMHMIQTDALKDLGKKVEFILWKNPDELRALILKGDVDFIALPTNVAATLYNKEVDIKLLNVSVWGILGMISRDPNLKTLKDFKDKEIAVPFRADMPDIVFQELAKKSGLDPKKDFKIQYVASPVDAMQMLILRRVDHALLAEPAISIALRKTKSFPISVVAPDLYRSVDLQKEWGELFQTKAKIPQAGIAYLGDTKGKEKLINRFLAEYEKSLNWYKQNPKEAAALVVKTLPMLEELGLADSIEHVSFESIKAIEAKRIWSFSLIF
;
A
#
# COMPACT_ATOMS: atom_id res chain seq x y z
N MET A 1 -28.27 -10.93 -65.77
CA MET A 1 -27.77 -9.74 -65.07
C MET A 1 -27.89 -9.98 -63.54
N LYS A 2 -26.79 -10.43 -62.93
CA LYS A 2 -26.75 -10.70 -61.45
C LYS A 2 -26.22 -9.44 -60.76
N LYS A 3 -27.05 -8.79 -59.95
CA LYS A 3 -26.64 -7.65 -59.12
C LYS A 3 -25.95 -8.21 -57.87
N ILE A 4 -24.64 -7.96 -57.77
CA ILE A 4 -23.84 -8.24 -56.57
C ILE A 4 -24.09 -7.10 -55.58
N PHE A 5 -24.72 -7.42 -54.46
CA PHE A 5 -24.89 -6.51 -53.32
C PHE A 5 -23.61 -6.57 -52.47
N LEU A 6 -22.77 -5.55 -52.59
CA LEU A 6 -21.58 -5.39 -51.76
C LEU A 6 -21.99 -4.80 -50.40
N ILE A 7 -22.14 -5.65 -49.38
CA ILE A 7 -22.38 -5.21 -48.01
C ILE A 7 -21.04 -4.78 -47.42
N CYS A 8 -20.80 -3.46 -47.33
CA CYS A 8 -19.72 -2.89 -46.57
C CYS A 8 -20.03 -3.06 -45.07
N PHE A 9 -19.40 -4.05 -44.44
CA PHE A 9 -19.39 -4.21 -42.98
C PHE A 9 -18.43 -3.15 -42.42
N VAL A 10 -18.97 -1.99 -42.04
CA VAL A 10 -18.23 -0.96 -41.28
C VAL A 10 -18.08 -1.48 -39.89
N PHE A 11 -16.93 -2.06 -39.57
CA PHE A 11 -16.49 -2.31 -38.20
C PHE A 11 -16.32 -0.96 -37.51
N LEU A 12 -17.31 -0.52 -36.77
CA LEU A 12 -17.18 0.54 -35.78
C LEU A 12 -16.27 0.00 -34.65
N PHE A 13 -14.97 0.16 -34.82
CA PHE A 13 -14.05 0.20 -33.70
C PHE A 13 -14.40 1.47 -32.91
N SER A 14 -15.30 1.34 -31.96
CA SER A 14 -15.38 2.31 -30.88
C SER A 14 -14.06 2.19 -30.10
N LEU A 15 -13.07 2.97 -30.52
CA LEU A 15 -11.93 3.33 -29.68
C LEU A 15 -12.58 3.98 -28.44
N PHE A 16 -12.54 3.28 -27.32
CA PHE A 16 -12.74 3.90 -26.02
C PHE A 16 -11.57 4.86 -25.81
N ALA A 17 -11.71 6.05 -26.35
CA ALA A 17 -10.75 7.12 -26.09
C ALA A 17 -10.79 7.38 -24.58
N LYS A 18 -9.63 7.28 -23.94
CA LYS A 18 -9.46 7.64 -22.53
C LYS A 18 -9.98 9.07 -22.36
N ASP A 19 -10.82 9.30 -21.36
CA ASP A 19 -11.37 10.64 -21.09
C ASP A 19 -10.22 11.56 -20.67
N GLU A 20 -9.84 12.46 -21.58
CA GLU A 20 -8.72 13.38 -21.35
C GLU A 20 -8.92 14.32 -20.16
N ASN A 21 -10.16 14.49 -19.70
CA ASN A 21 -10.47 15.35 -18.56
C ASN A 21 -10.32 14.63 -17.21
N LYS A 22 -9.99 13.33 -17.22
CA LYS A 22 -9.82 12.51 -16.03
C LYS A 22 -8.37 12.13 -15.82
N ILE A 23 -8.00 12.04 -14.55
CA ILE A 23 -6.77 11.40 -14.07
C ILE A 23 -7.20 10.25 -13.17
N VAL A 24 -6.94 9.04 -13.62
CA VAL A 24 -7.28 7.82 -12.89
C VAL A 24 -6.11 7.40 -12.04
N VAL A 25 -6.33 7.31 -10.74
CA VAL A 25 -5.34 6.89 -9.76
C VAL A 25 -5.79 5.58 -9.13
N ALA A 26 -4.99 4.52 -9.26
CA ALA A 26 -5.24 3.27 -8.56
C ALA A 26 -4.40 3.17 -7.29
N GLY A 27 -4.93 2.49 -6.26
CA GLY A 27 -4.18 2.28 -5.02
C GLY A 27 -4.85 1.26 -4.10
N PRO A 28 -4.09 0.73 -3.11
CA PRO A 28 -4.63 -0.15 -2.08
C PRO A 28 -5.40 0.65 -1.02
N PHE A 29 -6.02 -0.05 -0.08
CA PHE A 29 -6.57 0.58 1.13
C PHE A 29 -5.50 0.99 2.16
N ALA A 30 -4.21 0.89 1.81
CA ALA A 30 -3.08 1.30 2.65
C ALA A 30 -2.84 2.81 2.61
N THR A 31 -2.12 3.31 3.61
CA THR A 31 -1.89 4.74 3.88
C THR A 31 -1.33 5.55 2.71
N VAL A 32 -0.62 4.91 1.77
CA VAL A 32 -0.10 5.57 0.56
C VAL A 32 -1.21 6.13 -0.35
N SER A 33 -2.42 5.55 -0.31
CA SER A 33 -3.56 6.00 -1.11
C SER A 33 -4.38 7.12 -0.46
N HIS A 34 -4.30 7.27 0.85
CA HIS A 34 -5.21 8.14 1.61
C HIS A 34 -5.11 9.63 1.23
N PRO A 35 -3.93 10.20 0.94
CA PRO A 35 -3.83 11.57 0.46
C PRO A 35 -4.61 11.86 -0.83
N ILE A 36 -4.83 10.82 -1.67
CA ILE A 36 -5.57 10.94 -2.92
C ILE A 36 -7.03 11.33 -2.66
N MET A 37 -7.62 10.88 -1.54
CA MET A 37 -8.99 11.24 -1.16
C MET A 37 -9.13 12.73 -0.91
N HIS A 38 -8.11 13.37 -0.32
CA HIS A 38 -8.06 14.83 -0.15
C HIS A 38 -7.89 15.55 -1.49
N MET A 39 -7.06 15.01 -2.41
CA MET A 39 -6.96 15.57 -3.76
C MET A 39 -8.30 15.55 -4.50
N ILE A 40 -9.09 14.49 -4.34
CA ILE A 40 -10.44 14.38 -4.92
C ILE A 40 -11.38 15.40 -4.27
N GLN A 41 -11.41 15.49 -2.95
CA GLN A 41 -12.29 16.39 -2.21
C GLN A 41 -12.04 17.87 -2.55
N THR A 42 -10.77 18.22 -2.81
CA THR A 42 -10.36 19.61 -3.08
C THR A 42 -10.31 19.97 -4.56
N ASP A 43 -10.72 19.06 -5.45
CA ASP A 43 -10.57 19.21 -6.90
C ASP A 43 -9.15 19.68 -7.29
N ALA A 44 -8.14 19.02 -6.73
CA ALA A 44 -6.74 19.48 -6.70
C ALA A 44 -6.12 19.79 -8.07
N LEU A 45 -6.64 19.21 -9.17
CA LEU A 45 -6.15 19.40 -10.53
C LEU A 45 -7.15 20.16 -11.42
N LYS A 46 -8.12 20.87 -10.84
CA LYS A 46 -9.15 21.63 -11.55
C LYS A 46 -8.56 22.72 -12.46
N ASP A 47 -7.49 23.35 -12.03
CA ASP A 47 -6.76 24.37 -12.82
C ASP A 47 -6.14 23.81 -14.11
N LEU A 48 -5.93 22.50 -14.19
CA LEU A 48 -5.52 21.79 -15.40
C LEU A 48 -6.70 21.24 -16.20
N GLY A 49 -7.94 21.53 -15.82
CA GLY A 49 -9.14 20.93 -16.40
C GLY A 49 -9.26 19.43 -16.15
N LYS A 50 -8.61 18.90 -15.08
CA LYS A 50 -8.57 17.47 -14.78
C LYS A 50 -9.31 17.16 -13.49
N LYS A 51 -10.09 16.07 -13.50
CA LYS A 51 -10.74 15.47 -12.32
C LYS A 51 -9.98 14.23 -11.90
N VAL A 52 -9.66 14.11 -10.62
CA VAL A 52 -9.02 12.90 -10.07
C VAL A 52 -10.11 11.88 -9.72
N GLU A 53 -9.95 10.64 -10.21
CA GLU A 53 -10.77 9.49 -9.87
C GLU A 53 -9.92 8.41 -9.23
N PHE A 54 -10.45 7.68 -8.25
CA PHE A 54 -9.73 6.64 -7.53
C PHE A 54 -10.31 5.26 -7.80
N ILE A 55 -9.42 4.28 -8.07
CA ILE A 55 -9.75 2.87 -8.21
C ILE A 55 -9.02 2.07 -7.12
N LEU A 56 -9.78 1.36 -6.29
CA LEU A 56 -9.20 0.48 -5.28
C LEU A 56 -8.74 -0.84 -5.92
N TRP A 57 -7.52 -1.27 -5.62
CA TRP A 57 -7.09 -2.65 -5.78
C TRP A 57 -6.88 -3.31 -4.41
N LYS A 58 -7.28 -4.60 -4.28
CA LYS A 58 -7.32 -5.32 -3.00
C LYS A 58 -6.18 -6.32 -2.84
N ASN A 59 -5.62 -6.77 -3.96
CA ASN A 59 -4.59 -7.79 -3.99
C ASN A 59 -3.69 -7.62 -5.24
N PRO A 60 -2.53 -8.31 -5.30
CA PRO A 60 -1.59 -8.17 -6.41
C PRO A 60 -2.14 -8.56 -7.78
N ASP A 61 -3.16 -9.42 -7.86
CA ASP A 61 -3.74 -9.84 -9.15
C ASP A 61 -4.65 -8.74 -9.72
N GLU A 62 -5.45 -8.08 -8.87
CA GLU A 62 -6.22 -6.90 -9.26
C GLU A 62 -5.29 -5.75 -9.71
N LEU A 63 -4.18 -5.52 -9.01
CA LEU A 63 -3.15 -4.56 -9.40
C LEU A 63 -2.62 -4.85 -10.81
N ARG A 64 -2.23 -6.10 -11.09
CA ARG A 64 -1.74 -6.50 -12.42
C ARG A 64 -2.79 -6.33 -13.51
N ALA A 65 -4.05 -6.70 -13.21
CA ALA A 65 -5.15 -6.53 -14.15
C ALA A 65 -5.39 -5.06 -14.52
N LEU A 66 -5.34 -4.15 -13.55
CA LEU A 66 -5.47 -2.70 -13.79
C LEU A 66 -4.34 -2.16 -14.67
N ILE A 67 -3.10 -2.60 -14.44
CA ILE A 67 -1.95 -2.20 -15.25
C ILE A 67 -2.10 -2.69 -16.71
N LEU A 68 -2.48 -3.96 -16.89
CA LEU A 68 -2.68 -4.54 -18.23
C LEU A 68 -3.82 -3.88 -19.02
N LYS A 69 -4.84 -3.41 -18.32
CA LYS A 69 -5.98 -2.71 -18.92
C LYS A 69 -5.60 -1.33 -19.47
N GLY A 70 -4.58 -0.68 -18.89
CA GLY A 70 -4.07 0.60 -19.38
C GLY A 70 -4.93 1.83 -19.07
N ASP A 71 -5.97 1.71 -18.25
CA ASP A 71 -6.90 2.80 -17.92
C ASP A 71 -6.44 3.66 -16.72
N VAL A 72 -5.28 3.36 -16.15
CA VAL A 72 -4.73 4.03 -14.97
C VAL A 72 -3.58 4.95 -15.36
N ASP A 73 -3.54 6.18 -14.82
CA ASP A 73 -2.45 7.15 -15.04
C ASP A 73 -1.39 7.06 -13.95
N PHE A 74 -1.85 7.07 -12.68
CA PHE A 74 -0.99 6.97 -11.53
C PHE A 74 -1.38 5.79 -10.66
N ILE A 75 -0.40 5.22 -9.99
CA ILE A 75 -0.64 4.07 -9.13
C ILE A 75 0.13 4.20 -7.82
N ALA A 76 -0.57 4.03 -6.71
CA ALA A 76 0.02 3.86 -5.39
C ALA A 76 0.33 2.38 -5.19
N LEU A 77 1.61 2.05 -4.95
CA LEU A 77 2.07 0.65 -4.86
C LEU A 77 3.34 0.51 -4.00
N PRO A 78 3.65 -0.72 -3.55
CA PRO A 78 4.94 -1.03 -2.92
C PRO A 78 6.12 -0.78 -3.88
N THR A 79 7.24 -0.31 -3.35
CA THR A 79 8.42 0.05 -4.17
C THR A 79 9.05 -1.15 -4.89
N ASN A 80 9.08 -2.33 -4.25
CA ASN A 80 9.53 -3.59 -4.86
C ASN A 80 8.65 -4.02 -6.03
N VAL A 81 7.35 -3.76 -5.97
CA VAL A 81 6.42 -4.05 -7.07
C VAL A 81 6.71 -3.13 -8.26
N ALA A 82 6.93 -1.82 -8.01
CA ALA A 82 7.33 -0.89 -9.06
C ALA A 82 8.62 -1.36 -9.76
N ALA A 83 9.63 -1.77 -9.00
CA ALA A 83 10.89 -2.29 -9.53
C ALA A 83 10.68 -3.58 -10.34
N THR A 84 9.89 -4.52 -9.82
CA THR A 84 9.57 -5.77 -10.51
C THR A 84 8.86 -5.54 -11.84
N LEU A 85 7.92 -4.60 -11.89
CA LEU A 85 7.20 -4.24 -13.11
C LEU A 85 8.13 -3.58 -14.12
N TYR A 86 8.99 -2.66 -13.67
CA TYR A 86 10.00 -2.03 -14.51
C TYR A 86 10.96 -3.07 -15.13
N ASN A 87 11.44 -4.02 -14.33
CA ASN A 87 12.31 -5.10 -14.81
C ASN A 87 11.61 -6.08 -15.79
N LYS A 88 10.28 -6.07 -15.81
CA LYS A 88 9.45 -6.81 -16.78
C LYS A 88 9.03 -5.96 -17.98
N GLU A 89 9.74 -4.85 -18.21
CA GLU A 89 9.50 -3.95 -19.34
C GLU A 89 8.10 -3.31 -19.36
N VAL A 90 7.42 -3.26 -18.20
CA VAL A 90 6.22 -2.45 -18.06
C VAL A 90 6.61 -0.99 -18.06
N ASP A 91 5.90 -0.19 -18.85
CA ASP A 91 6.14 1.25 -18.93
C ASP A 91 5.64 1.94 -17.64
N ILE A 92 6.45 1.87 -16.60
CA ILE A 92 6.18 2.39 -15.27
C ILE A 92 7.37 3.19 -14.74
N LYS A 93 7.09 4.32 -14.09
CA LYS A 93 8.10 5.15 -13.45
C LYS A 93 7.70 5.46 -12.01
N LEU A 94 8.44 4.92 -11.04
CA LEU A 94 8.30 5.34 -9.65
C LEU A 94 8.69 6.82 -9.53
N LEU A 95 7.79 7.64 -9.00
CA LEU A 95 7.96 9.09 -8.92
C LEU A 95 8.49 9.53 -7.55
N ASN A 96 7.91 8.98 -6.48
CA ASN A 96 8.35 9.22 -5.11
C ASN A 96 8.24 7.97 -4.25
N VAL A 97 8.84 8.04 -3.06
CA VAL A 97 8.52 7.19 -1.92
C VAL A 97 7.91 8.09 -0.87
N SER A 98 6.70 7.78 -0.42
CA SER A 98 5.93 8.62 0.51
C SER A 98 5.63 7.95 1.85
N VAL A 99 5.78 6.62 1.93
CA VAL A 99 5.60 5.82 3.14
C VAL A 99 6.88 5.04 3.44
N TRP A 100 7.45 5.25 4.65
CA TRP A 100 8.77 4.76 5.04
C TRP A 100 8.75 3.76 6.20
N GLY A 101 7.65 3.12 6.43
CA GLY A 101 7.48 2.07 7.42
C GLY A 101 6.07 2.04 7.97
N ILE A 102 5.47 0.87 7.89
CA ILE A 102 4.09 0.61 8.32
C ILE A 102 3.94 -0.80 8.89
N LEU A 103 5.03 -1.59 8.93
CA LEU A 103 4.95 -3.01 9.24
C LEU A 103 5.20 -3.29 10.71
N GLY A 104 4.40 -4.17 11.30
CA GLY A 104 4.58 -4.61 12.68
C GLY A 104 4.07 -6.03 12.90
N MET A 105 4.69 -6.73 13.86
CA MET A 105 4.16 -7.96 14.39
C MET A 105 3.15 -7.64 15.49
N ILE A 106 1.99 -8.27 15.41
CA ILE A 106 0.91 -8.16 16.39
C ILE A 106 0.70 -9.53 17.00
N SER A 107 0.53 -9.56 18.32
CA SER A 107 0.41 -10.79 19.09
C SER A 107 -0.65 -10.66 20.19
N ARG A 108 -1.25 -11.83 20.55
CA ARG A 108 -2.04 -11.95 21.79
C ARG A 108 -1.16 -12.15 23.02
N ASP A 109 0.09 -12.54 22.83
CA ASP A 109 1.05 -12.67 23.92
C ASP A 109 1.83 -11.35 24.09
N PRO A 110 1.69 -10.65 25.23
CA PRO A 110 2.38 -9.39 25.49
C PRO A 110 3.89 -9.55 25.68
N ASN A 111 4.38 -10.78 25.86
CA ASN A 111 5.79 -11.04 26.15
C ASN A 111 6.64 -11.19 24.88
N LEU A 112 6.04 -11.35 23.70
CA LEU A 112 6.78 -11.44 22.44
C LEU A 112 7.25 -10.05 22.01
N LYS A 113 8.56 -9.79 22.05
CA LYS A 113 9.15 -8.46 21.80
C LYS A 113 10.16 -8.43 20.66
N THR A 114 10.65 -9.60 20.24
CA THR A 114 11.63 -9.77 19.15
C THR A 114 11.14 -10.81 18.16
N LEU A 115 11.70 -10.82 16.94
CA LEU A 115 11.37 -11.86 15.95
C LEU A 115 11.72 -13.26 16.45
N LYS A 116 12.74 -13.39 17.33
CA LYS A 116 13.13 -14.70 17.90
C LYS A 116 12.05 -15.30 18.80
N ASP A 117 11.24 -14.46 19.45
CA ASP A 117 10.15 -14.92 20.30
C ASP A 117 9.01 -15.57 19.52
N PHE A 118 8.97 -15.34 18.20
CA PHE A 118 8.00 -15.96 17.30
C PHE A 118 8.45 -17.30 16.72
N LYS A 119 9.61 -17.82 17.12
CA LYS A 119 10.06 -19.14 16.68
C LYS A 119 9.03 -20.21 17.02
N ASP A 120 8.78 -21.13 16.07
CA ASP A 120 7.80 -22.23 16.13
C ASP A 120 6.33 -21.79 16.21
N LYS A 121 6.04 -20.47 16.13
CA LYS A 121 4.67 -19.95 16.21
C LYS A 121 4.03 -19.87 14.83
N GLU A 122 2.69 -19.98 14.82
CA GLU A 122 1.87 -19.74 13.63
C GLU A 122 1.65 -18.23 13.45
N ILE A 123 1.92 -17.75 12.24
CA ILE A 123 1.87 -16.32 11.92
C ILE A 123 1.11 -16.12 10.62
N ALA A 124 0.04 -15.32 10.61
CA ALA A 124 -0.59 -14.88 9.38
C ALA A 124 0.26 -13.77 8.72
N VAL A 125 0.66 -14.00 7.48
CA VAL A 125 1.48 -13.07 6.69
C VAL A 125 0.76 -12.70 5.40
N PRO A 126 0.45 -11.42 5.15
CA PRO A 126 -0.20 -10.99 3.92
C PRO A 126 0.79 -10.89 2.76
N PHE A 127 0.28 -11.01 1.53
CA PHE A 127 0.99 -10.73 0.29
C PHE A 127 2.29 -11.54 0.14
N ARG A 128 2.15 -12.87 -0.01
CA ARG A 128 3.29 -13.76 -0.25
C ARG A 128 4.22 -13.23 -1.35
N ALA A 129 5.52 -13.23 -1.06
CA ALA A 129 6.59 -12.75 -1.95
C ALA A 129 6.47 -11.25 -2.34
N ASP A 130 5.78 -10.45 -1.54
CA ASP A 130 5.70 -8.99 -1.65
C ASP A 130 6.25 -8.31 -0.40
N MET A 131 6.22 -6.99 -0.34
CA MET A 131 6.96 -6.16 0.64
C MET A 131 6.85 -6.65 2.10
N PRO A 132 5.68 -6.95 2.67
CA PRO A 132 5.60 -7.45 4.04
C PRO A 132 6.38 -8.74 4.27
N ASP A 133 6.18 -9.71 3.38
CA ASP A 133 6.84 -11.03 3.46
C ASP A 133 8.35 -10.92 3.23
N ILE A 134 8.79 -10.13 2.24
CA ILE A 134 10.21 -9.91 1.95
C ILE A 134 10.92 -9.29 3.15
N VAL A 135 10.35 -8.24 3.75
CA VAL A 135 10.92 -7.58 4.92
C VAL A 135 11.01 -8.54 6.10
N PHE A 136 9.94 -9.29 6.38
CA PHE A 136 9.93 -10.29 7.45
C PHE A 136 11.01 -11.35 7.26
N GLN A 137 11.11 -11.91 6.05
CA GLN A 137 12.09 -12.94 5.75
C GLN A 137 13.54 -12.43 5.88
N GLU A 138 13.83 -11.22 5.41
CA GLU A 138 15.18 -10.65 5.50
C GLU A 138 15.57 -10.33 6.95
N LEU A 139 14.63 -9.80 7.76
CA LEU A 139 14.86 -9.58 9.19
C LEU A 139 15.06 -10.90 9.94
N ALA A 140 14.27 -11.93 9.65
CA ALA A 140 14.43 -13.26 10.24
C ALA A 140 15.81 -13.85 9.94
N LYS A 141 16.24 -13.86 8.66
CA LYS A 141 17.58 -14.31 8.26
C LYS A 141 18.68 -13.52 8.97
N LYS A 142 18.58 -12.21 9.01
CA LYS A 142 19.57 -11.33 9.65
C LYS A 142 19.64 -11.56 11.17
N SER A 143 18.53 -11.99 11.78
CA SER A 143 18.45 -12.38 13.19
C SER A 143 18.96 -13.80 13.46
N GLY A 144 19.43 -14.53 12.44
CA GLY A 144 19.93 -15.90 12.54
C GLY A 144 18.83 -16.96 12.54
N LEU A 145 17.64 -16.64 12.02
CA LEU A 145 16.49 -17.55 11.89
C LEU A 145 16.32 -17.99 10.42
N ASP A 146 15.82 -19.21 10.22
CA ASP A 146 15.39 -19.70 8.90
C ASP A 146 13.89 -19.43 8.72
N PRO A 147 13.48 -18.51 7.84
CA PRO A 147 12.08 -18.16 7.65
C PRO A 147 11.19 -19.35 7.26
N LYS A 148 11.76 -20.39 6.67
CA LYS A 148 11.03 -21.57 6.20
C LYS A 148 10.89 -22.66 7.25
N LYS A 149 11.76 -22.66 8.26
CA LYS A 149 11.82 -23.73 9.28
C LYS A 149 11.41 -23.24 10.65
N ASP A 150 11.78 -22.01 11.00
CA ASP A 150 11.61 -21.48 12.35
C ASP A 150 10.24 -20.83 12.58
N PHE A 151 9.38 -20.75 11.55
CA PHE A 151 8.04 -20.19 11.65
C PHE A 151 7.00 -21.04 10.92
N LYS A 152 5.77 -21.05 11.42
CA LYS A 152 4.60 -21.65 10.74
C LYS A 152 3.83 -20.54 10.03
N ILE A 153 4.25 -20.21 8.79
CA ILE A 153 3.67 -19.09 8.08
C ILE A 153 2.38 -19.51 7.38
N GLN A 154 1.27 -18.83 7.69
CA GLN A 154 0.01 -18.90 6.97
C GLN A 154 -0.14 -17.66 6.09
N TYR A 155 0.02 -17.82 4.78
CA TYR A 155 -0.15 -16.74 3.84
C TYR A 155 -1.62 -16.40 3.60
N VAL A 156 -1.93 -15.10 3.58
CA VAL A 156 -3.26 -14.55 3.31
C VAL A 156 -3.22 -13.51 2.19
N ALA A 157 -4.39 -13.24 1.59
CA ALA A 157 -4.46 -12.38 0.40
C ALA A 157 -4.22 -10.89 0.71
N SER A 158 -4.54 -10.42 1.92
CA SER A 158 -4.40 -9.01 2.28
C SER A 158 -4.16 -8.80 3.79
N PRO A 159 -3.66 -7.60 4.19
CA PRO A 159 -3.57 -7.23 5.61
C PRO A 159 -4.93 -7.22 6.34
N VAL A 160 -6.02 -6.95 5.63
CA VAL A 160 -7.38 -7.02 6.19
C VAL A 160 -7.76 -8.45 6.54
N ASP A 161 -7.39 -9.42 5.71
CA ASP A 161 -7.63 -10.84 5.99
C ASP A 161 -6.84 -11.30 7.22
N ALA A 162 -5.57 -10.94 7.31
CA ALA A 162 -4.74 -11.24 8.49
C ALA A 162 -5.31 -10.59 9.76
N MET A 163 -5.76 -9.34 9.67
CA MET A 163 -6.42 -8.64 10.78
C MET A 163 -7.71 -9.35 11.22
N GLN A 164 -8.53 -9.78 10.28
CA GLN A 164 -9.76 -10.52 10.59
C GLN A 164 -9.46 -11.86 11.26
N MET A 165 -8.44 -12.58 10.81
CA MET A 165 -8.01 -13.84 11.45
C MET A 165 -7.59 -13.62 12.91
N LEU A 166 -6.86 -12.54 13.21
CA LEU A 166 -6.55 -12.15 14.59
C LEU A 166 -7.82 -11.87 15.40
N ILE A 167 -8.73 -11.00 14.89
CA ILE A 167 -9.96 -10.61 15.59
C ILE A 167 -10.85 -11.83 15.86
N LEU A 168 -10.94 -12.76 14.90
CA LEU A 168 -11.73 -13.99 15.00
C LEU A 168 -11.02 -15.12 15.78
N ARG A 169 -9.82 -14.85 16.33
CA ARG A 169 -9.00 -15.83 17.07
C ARG A 169 -8.66 -17.08 16.25
N ARG A 170 -8.53 -16.95 14.95
CA ARG A 170 -8.06 -18.03 14.07
C ARG A 170 -6.54 -18.16 14.07
N VAL A 171 -5.84 -17.08 14.39
CA VAL A 171 -4.41 -17.01 14.67
C VAL A 171 -4.18 -16.10 15.88
N ASP A 172 -3.09 -16.34 16.61
CA ASP A 172 -2.69 -15.50 17.74
C ASP A 172 -1.65 -14.44 17.35
N HIS A 173 -1.03 -14.59 16.19
CA HIS A 173 0.04 -13.71 15.73
C HIS A 173 -0.14 -13.38 14.24
N ALA A 174 0.15 -12.15 13.87
CA ALA A 174 0.17 -11.73 12.48
C ALA A 174 1.22 -10.65 12.20
N LEU A 175 1.74 -10.66 10.98
CA LEU A 175 2.39 -9.51 10.38
C LEU A 175 1.31 -8.62 9.77
N LEU A 176 1.23 -7.38 10.19
CA LEU A 176 0.27 -6.42 9.68
C LEU A 176 0.97 -5.15 9.20
N ALA A 177 0.26 -4.39 8.38
CA ALA A 177 0.60 -3.02 8.00
C ALA A 177 -0.41 -2.04 8.58
N GLU A 178 0.00 -0.80 8.86
CA GLU A 178 -0.96 0.27 9.15
C GLU A 178 -1.84 0.56 7.91
N PRO A 179 -3.13 0.84 8.08
CA PRO A 179 -3.85 1.08 9.33
C PRO A 179 -4.43 -0.19 10.01
N ALA A 180 -4.26 -1.38 9.42
CA ALA A 180 -4.85 -2.61 9.94
C ALA A 180 -4.40 -2.92 11.39
N ILE A 181 -3.18 -2.54 11.77
CA ILE A 181 -2.66 -2.69 13.14
C ILE A 181 -3.53 -1.89 14.12
N SER A 182 -3.63 -0.57 13.91
CA SER A 182 -4.36 0.33 14.81
C SER A 182 -5.85 -0.01 14.86
N ILE A 183 -6.44 -0.38 13.72
CA ILE A 183 -7.84 -0.84 13.64
C ILE A 183 -8.03 -2.12 14.47
N ALA A 184 -7.14 -3.12 14.35
CA ALA A 184 -7.23 -4.36 15.11
C ALA A 184 -7.15 -4.11 16.61
N LEU A 185 -6.16 -3.32 17.04
CA LEU A 185 -5.96 -2.96 18.46
C LEU A 185 -7.14 -2.21 19.05
N ARG A 186 -7.77 -1.34 18.28
CA ARG A 186 -8.95 -0.60 18.71
C ARG A 186 -10.20 -1.47 18.78
N LYS A 187 -10.46 -2.27 17.76
CA LYS A 187 -11.60 -3.19 17.72
C LYS A 187 -11.59 -4.17 18.88
N THR A 188 -10.44 -4.72 19.25
CA THR A 188 -10.33 -5.67 20.36
C THR A 188 -10.53 -5.02 21.74
N LYS A 189 -10.40 -3.70 21.84
CA LYS A 189 -10.72 -2.91 23.04
C LYS A 189 -12.18 -2.43 23.09
N SER A 190 -12.94 -2.59 22.00
CA SER A 190 -14.31 -2.08 21.85
C SER A 190 -15.33 -3.20 21.96
N PHE A 191 -16.48 -2.92 22.66
CA PHE A 191 -17.60 -3.86 22.72
C PHE A 191 -18.23 -4.04 21.34
N PRO A 192 -18.68 -5.23 20.94
CA PRO A 192 -18.68 -6.49 21.69
C PRO A 192 -17.36 -7.31 21.59
N ILE A 193 -16.40 -6.92 20.73
CA ILE A 193 -15.19 -7.70 20.43
C ILE A 193 -14.30 -7.81 21.67
N SER A 194 -14.23 -6.79 22.51
CA SER A 194 -13.46 -6.80 23.77
C SER A 194 -13.86 -7.91 24.74
N VAL A 195 -15.07 -8.48 24.61
CA VAL A 195 -15.53 -9.60 25.44
C VAL A 195 -15.05 -10.95 24.91
N VAL A 196 -15.02 -11.12 23.58
CA VAL A 196 -14.74 -12.43 22.94
C VAL A 196 -13.31 -12.55 22.42
N ALA A 197 -12.67 -11.44 22.12
CA ALA A 197 -11.32 -11.39 21.55
C ALA A 197 -10.51 -10.19 22.08
N PRO A 198 -10.38 -10.03 23.41
CA PRO A 198 -9.52 -9.00 23.99
C PRO A 198 -8.04 -9.28 23.66
N ASP A 199 -7.16 -8.41 24.15
CA ASP A 199 -5.72 -8.66 24.24
C ASP A 199 -5.01 -8.85 22.89
N LEU A 200 -4.86 -7.75 22.17
CA LEU A 200 -3.86 -7.62 21.11
C LEU A 200 -2.82 -6.57 21.50
N TYR A 201 -1.58 -6.89 21.18
CA TYR A 201 -0.43 -6.03 21.53
C TYR A 201 0.42 -5.78 20.29
N ARG A 202 0.97 -4.56 20.17
CA ARG A 202 2.10 -4.30 19.28
C ARG A 202 3.30 -5.03 19.84
N SER A 203 3.88 -5.93 19.07
CA SER A 203 4.97 -6.80 19.51
C SER A 203 6.31 -6.30 18.95
N VAL A 204 6.51 -6.36 17.64
CA VAL A 204 7.74 -5.95 16.97
C VAL A 204 7.46 -4.87 15.93
N ASP A 205 8.18 -3.76 16.00
CA ASP A 205 8.23 -2.75 14.94
C ASP A 205 9.31 -3.14 13.94
N LEU A 206 8.92 -3.55 12.73
CA LEU A 206 9.87 -4.06 11.75
C LEU A 206 10.80 -2.98 11.20
N GLN A 207 10.41 -1.71 11.24
CA GLN A 207 11.29 -0.60 10.83
C GLN A 207 12.40 -0.39 11.84
N LYS A 208 12.07 -0.50 13.14
CA LYS A 208 13.05 -0.42 14.23
C LYS A 208 14.03 -1.58 14.17
N GLU A 209 13.52 -2.81 14.06
CA GLU A 209 14.35 -4.01 13.86
C GLU A 209 15.27 -3.87 12.65
N TRP A 210 14.75 -3.34 11.54
CA TRP A 210 15.56 -3.07 10.35
C TRP A 210 16.72 -2.13 10.64
N GLY A 211 16.42 -0.99 11.27
CA GLY A 211 17.45 0.00 11.63
C GLY A 211 18.55 -0.58 12.52
N GLU A 212 18.17 -1.38 13.51
CA GLU A 212 19.11 -2.03 14.44
C GLU A 212 19.95 -3.11 13.77
N LEU A 213 19.33 -4.03 13.03
CA LEU A 213 20.01 -5.17 12.41
C LEU A 213 20.91 -4.77 11.24
N PHE A 214 20.52 -3.76 10.47
CA PHE A 214 21.30 -3.29 9.32
C PHE A 214 22.15 -2.04 9.63
N GLN A 215 22.16 -1.54 10.87
CA GLN A 215 22.89 -0.35 11.31
C GLN A 215 22.61 0.89 10.44
N THR A 216 21.31 1.11 10.16
CA THR A 216 20.82 2.20 9.32
C THR A 216 19.66 2.93 10.00
N LYS A 217 19.05 3.90 9.32
CA LYS A 217 17.83 4.53 9.84
C LYS A 217 16.69 3.51 9.91
N ALA A 218 15.83 3.65 10.91
CA ALA A 218 14.61 2.86 11.08
C ALA A 218 13.54 3.24 10.04
N LYS A 219 13.91 3.16 8.76
CA LYS A 219 13.06 3.52 7.62
C LYS A 219 13.18 2.45 6.54
N ILE A 220 12.05 1.94 6.07
CA ILE A 220 11.95 1.02 4.95
C ILE A 220 11.17 1.75 3.83
N PRO A 221 11.69 1.89 2.61
CA PRO A 221 10.95 2.53 1.51
C PRO A 221 9.78 1.65 1.09
N GLN A 222 8.67 1.78 1.79
CA GLN A 222 7.57 0.86 1.74
C GLN A 222 6.74 1.01 0.47
N ALA A 223 6.28 2.24 0.20
CA ALA A 223 5.38 2.52 -0.90
C ALA A 223 5.49 3.97 -1.38
N GLY A 224 5.06 4.18 -2.60
CA GLY A 224 5.03 5.50 -3.25
C GLY A 224 4.05 5.56 -4.40
N ILE A 225 4.15 6.62 -5.17
CA ILE A 225 3.36 6.86 -6.37
C ILE A 225 4.22 6.59 -7.60
N ALA A 226 3.68 5.84 -8.55
CA ALA A 226 4.25 5.67 -9.87
C ALA A 226 3.31 6.20 -10.96
N TYR A 227 3.87 6.59 -12.09
CA TYR A 227 3.17 6.89 -13.33
C TYR A 227 3.23 5.69 -14.26
N LEU A 228 2.13 5.41 -14.95
CA LEU A 228 2.02 4.34 -15.93
C LEU A 228 1.98 4.94 -17.34
N GLY A 229 2.85 4.45 -18.22
CA GLY A 229 3.03 4.90 -19.59
C GLY A 229 4.20 5.85 -19.81
N ASP A 230 4.39 6.30 -21.06
CA ASP A 230 5.47 7.21 -21.43
C ASP A 230 5.32 8.56 -20.72
N THR A 231 6.39 8.99 -20.09
CA THR A 231 6.45 10.27 -19.36
C THR A 231 6.74 11.47 -20.27
N LYS A 232 7.14 11.24 -21.53
CA LYS A 232 7.49 12.29 -22.47
C LYS A 232 6.32 13.22 -22.74
N GLY A 233 6.51 14.52 -22.52
CA GLY A 233 5.46 15.53 -22.65
C GLY A 233 4.41 15.53 -21.54
N LYS A 234 4.58 14.70 -20.49
CA LYS A 234 3.69 14.62 -19.30
C LYS A 234 4.32 15.24 -18.06
N GLU A 235 5.52 15.78 -18.15
CA GLU A 235 6.29 16.30 -17.02
C GLU A 235 5.52 17.35 -16.22
N LYS A 236 4.80 18.25 -16.89
CA LYS A 236 3.98 19.28 -16.23
C LYS A 236 2.85 18.65 -15.38
N LEU A 237 2.15 17.67 -15.94
CA LEU A 237 1.07 16.96 -15.24
C LEU A 237 1.64 16.15 -14.07
N ILE A 238 2.71 15.40 -14.29
CA ILE A 238 3.36 14.57 -13.27
C ILE A 238 3.84 15.43 -12.10
N ASN A 239 4.55 16.53 -12.38
CA ASN A 239 5.04 17.43 -11.34
C ASN A 239 3.91 18.10 -10.57
N ARG A 240 2.84 18.49 -11.26
CA ARG A 240 1.67 19.10 -10.64
C ARG A 240 0.92 18.10 -9.75
N PHE A 241 0.75 16.87 -10.22
CA PHE A 241 0.16 15.78 -9.44
C PHE A 241 0.96 15.51 -8.17
N LEU A 242 2.28 15.37 -8.28
CA LEU A 242 3.15 15.12 -7.11
C LEU A 242 3.09 16.26 -6.09
N ALA A 243 3.06 17.50 -6.55
CA ALA A 243 2.95 18.67 -5.66
C ALA A 243 1.63 18.66 -4.87
N GLU A 244 0.50 18.31 -5.52
CA GLU A 244 -0.78 18.21 -4.83
C GLU A 244 -0.89 16.96 -3.95
N TYR A 245 -0.27 15.85 -4.36
CA TYR A 245 -0.17 14.67 -3.50
C TYR A 245 0.63 14.98 -2.22
N GLU A 246 1.76 15.67 -2.32
CA GLU A 246 2.57 16.07 -1.16
C GLU A 246 1.81 17.04 -0.25
N LYS A 247 1.13 18.04 -0.81
CA LYS A 247 0.26 18.95 -0.06
C LYS A 247 -0.84 18.19 0.69
N SER A 248 -1.48 17.23 0.01
CA SER A 248 -2.52 16.39 0.60
C SER A 248 -1.97 15.43 1.65
N LEU A 249 -0.75 14.91 1.47
CA LEU A 249 -0.05 14.10 2.46
C LEU A 249 0.26 14.91 3.74
N ASN A 250 0.71 16.16 3.59
CA ASN A 250 0.95 17.05 4.72
C ASN A 250 -0.34 17.39 5.46
N TRP A 251 -1.43 17.67 4.73
CA TRP A 251 -2.74 17.85 5.33
C TRP A 251 -3.21 16.59 6.09
N TYR A 252 -3.07 15.41 5.49
CA TYR A 252 -3.41 14.12 6.09
C TYR A 252 -2.70 13.91 7.44
N LYS A 253 -1.42 14.22 7.52
CA LYS A 253 -0.62 14.13 8.75
C LYS A 253 -1.07 15.12 9.83
N GLN A 254 -1.46 16.32 9.43
CA GLN A 254 -1.82 17.41 10.37
C GLN A 254 -3.27 17.34 10.85
N ASN A 255 -4.14 16.60 10.15
CA ASN A 255 -5.57 16.53 10.43
C ASN A 255 -6.06 15.08 10.53
N PRO A 256 -5.56 14.26 11.49
CA PRO A 256 -5.78 12.81 11.50
C PRO A 256 -7.24 12.41 11.62
N LYS A 257 -8.08 13.14 12.35
CA LYS A 257 -9.51 12.85 12.51
C LYS A 257 -10.29 13.15 11.23
N GLU A 258 -10.10 14.35 10.68
CA GLU A 258 -10.75 14.79 9.45
C GLU A 258 -10.29 13.92 8.25
N ALA A 259 -9.03 13.56 8.24
CA ALA A 259 -8.45 12.67 7.23
C ALA A 259 -9.06 11.27 7.31
N ALA A 260 -9.20 10.71 8.50
CA ALA A 260 -9.85 9.41 8.71
C ALA A 260 -11.31 9.45 8.28
N ALA A 261 -12.09 10.45 8.70
CA ALA A 261 -13.47 10.64 8.28
C ALA A 261 -13.62 10.78 6.76
N LEU A 262 -12.66 11.43 6.09
CA LEU A 262 -12.65 11.53 4.64
C LEU A 262 -12.36 10.20 3.96
N VAL A 263 -11.35 9.48 4.43
CA VAL A 263 -10.91 8.20 3.84
C VAL A 263 -12.01 7.14 3.94
N VAL A 264 -12.69 7.01 5.07
CA VAL A 264 -13.73 5.98 5.25
C VAL A 264 -14.96 6.19 4.36
N LYS A 265 -15.20 7.41 3.86
CA LYS A 265 -16.26 7.64 2.85
C LYS A 265 -15.99 6.88 1.56
N THR A 266 -14.72 6.75 1.16
CA THR A 266 -14.31 6.02 -0.04
C THR A 266 -13.96 4.57 0.28
N LEU A 267 -13.42 4.31 1.46
CA LEU A 267 -12.95 3.00 1.93
C LEU A 267 -13.70 2.57 3.20
N PRO A 268 -15.01 2.26 3.12
CA PRO A 268 -15.85 2.01 4.29
C PRO A 268 -15.49 0.71 5.06
N MET A 269 -14.62 -0.14 4.50
CA MET A 269 -14.08 -1.30 5.21
C MET A 269 -13.09 -0.91 6.31
N LEU A 270 -12.56 0.32 6.29
CA LEU A 270 -11.68 0.84 7.33
C LEU A 270 -12.51 1.43 8.48
N GLU A 271 -11.99 1.31 9.70
CA GLU A 271 -12.62 1.89 10.89
C GLU A 271 -11.98 3.25 11.16
N GLU A 272 -12.84 4.29 11.28
CA GLU A 272 -12.40 5.69 11.31
C GLU A 272 -11.43 6.02 12.45
N LEU A 273 -11.77 5.62 13.65
CA LEU A 273 -10.96 5.95 14.83
C LEU A 273 -9.61 5.22 14.83
N GLY A 274 -9.59 3.94 14.44
CA GLY A 274 -8.35 3.19 14.29
C GLY A 274 -7.50 3.70 13.13
N LEU A 275 -8.14 4.23 12.08
CA LEU A 275 -7.43 4.88 11.00
C LEU A 275 -6.79 6.19 11.46
N ALA A 276 -7.48 7.02 12.25
CA ALA A 276 -6.92 8.23 12.84
C ALA A 276 -5.71 7.90 13.74
N ASP A 277 -5.86 6.89 14.61
CA ASP A 277 -4.78 6.42 15.49
C ASP A 277 -3.55 5.94 14.69
N SER A 278 -3.76 5.36 13.49
CA SER A 278 -2.69 4.81 12.66
C SER A 278 -1.71 5.87 12.14
N ILE A 279 -2.18 7.10 11.96
CA ILE A 279 -1.39 8.16 11.32
C ILE A 279 -0.12 8.49 12.12
N GLU A 280 -0.20 8.42 13.45
CA GLU A 280 0.95 8.66 14.33
C GLU A 280 2.02 7.57 14.26
N HIS A 281 1.65 6.37 13.77
CA HIS A 281 2.53 5.21 13.70
C HIS A 281 3.19 5.01 12.33
N VAL A 282 2.97 5.93 11.39
CA VAL A 282 3.52 5.84 10.03
C VAL A 282 4.54 6.94 9.78
N SER A 283 5.69 6.56 9.26
CA SER A 283 6.69 7.53 8.80
C SER A 283 6.32 8.01 7.39
N PHE A 284 5.76 9.21 7.31
CA PHE A 284 5.40 9.87 6.06
C PHE A 284 6.44 10.92 5.68
N GLU A 285 7.04 10.78 4.51
CA GLU A 285 7.96 11.77 3.93
C GLU A 285 7.98 11.56 2.40
N SER A 286 7.51 12.55 1.64
CA SER A 286 7.54 12.48 0.17
C SER A 286 8.95 12.80 -0.34
N ILE A 287 9.70 11.76 -0.72
CA ILE A 287 11.04 11.87 -1.29
C ILE A 287 10.99 11.40 -2.74
N LYS A 288 11.53 12.19 -3.67
CA LYS A 288 11.64 11.78 -5.08
C LYS A 288 12.38 10.46 -5.20
N ALA A 289 11.90 9.57 -6.08
CA ALA A 289 12.46 8.22 -6.20
C ALA A 289 13.97 8.22 -6.47
N ILE A 290 14.47 9.16 -7.28
CA ILE A 290 15.90 9.29 -7.57
C ILE A 290 16.73 9.64 -6.31
N GLU A 291 16.18 10.40 -5.39
CA GLU A 291 16.81 10.77 -4.11
C GLU A 291 16.67 9.63 -3.10
N ALA A 292 15.52 8.96 -3.07
CA ALA A 292 15.29 7.78 -2.23
C ALA A 292 16.32 6.68 -2.49
N LYS A 293 16.69 6.45 -3.77
CA LYS A 293 17.76 5.51 -4.15
C LYS A 293 19.11 5.83 -3.50
N ARG A 294 19.46 7.11 -3.29
CA ARG A 294 20.71 7.53 -2.63
C ARG A 294 20.70 7.31 -1.12
N ILE A 295 19.52 7.39 -0.50
CA ILE A 295 19.33 7.15 0.94
C ILE A 295 19.44 5.64 1.22
N TRP A 296 19.04 4.81 0.26
CA TRP A 296 19.07 3.35 0.30
C TRP A 296 20.17 2.80 -0.60
N SER A 297 21.40 2.73 -0.07
CA SER A 297 22.55 2.10 -0.75
C SER A 297 22.50 0.57 -0.74
N PHE A 298 21.35 -0.07 -0.44
CA PHE A 298 21.22 -1.51 -0.37
C PHE A 298 20.50 -2.08 -1.60
N SER A 299 21.24 -2.87 -2.37
CA SER A 299 20.81 -3.71 -3.50
C SER A 299 19.92 -4.90 -3.11
N LEU A 300 19.29 -4.89 -1.93
CA LEU A 300 18.56 -6.04 -1.38
C LEU A 300 17.07 -6.10 -1.73
N ILE A 301 16.48 -5.04 -2.29
CA ILE A 301 15.05 -5.00 -2.62
C ILE A 301 14.81 -4.68 -4.11
N PHE A 302 15.86 -4.43 -4.90
CA PHE A 302 15.74 -4.11 -6.34
C PHE A 302 16.52 -5.12 -7.20
#